data_fc2cf42c2ec3954182efbec4489f492c
#
_entry.id   fc2cf42c2ec3954182efbec4489f492c
#
_cell.length_a   1.000
_cell.length_b   1.000
_cell.length_c   1.000
_cell.angle_alpha   90.00
_cell.angle_beta   90.00
_cell.angle_gamma   90.00
#
_symmetry.space_group_name_H-M   'P 1'
#
loop_
_entity.id
_entity.type
_entity.pdbx_description
1 polymer ?
#
loop_
_entity_poly.entity_id
_entity_poly.type
_entity_poly.pdbx_seq_one_letter_code
_entity_poly.pdbx_strand_id
1 'polypeptide(L)'
;MPPVESTIQRLRDLPRSELAEEIESIVLEKFRAVLLMDESEDLPLDISYFDLGLTSLRLTEIRQSLELLLDLSINVNVLFNEPTVAHLVDHLTQEIQHA
;
A
#
# COMPACT_ATOMS: atom_id res chain seq x y z
N MET A 1 -1.42 -24.40 -18.58
CA MET A 1 -1.80 -23.16 -17.88
C MET A 1 -0.61 -22.21 -17.89
N PRO A 2 -0.78 -21.00 -18.39
CA PRO A 2 0.33 -20.07 -18.38
C PRO A 2 0.75 -19.74 -16.94
N PRO A 3 2.02 -19.47 -16.69
CA PRO A 3 2.45 -19.05 -15.37
C PRO A 3 1.75 -17.75 -15.01
N VAL A 4 1.25 -17.68 -13.81
CA VAL A 4 0.64 -16.45 -13.32
C VAL A 4 1.78 -15.48 -13.04
N GLU A 5 1.80 -14.38 -13.77
CA GLU A 5 2.76 -13.33 -13.53
C GLU A 5 2.49 -12.75 -12.14
N SER A 6 3.52 -12.63 -11.31
CA SER A 6 3.33 -12.07 -9.98
C SER A 6 2.98 -10.59 -10.08
N THR A 7 2.24 -10.09 -9.10
CA THR A 7 1.87 -8.69 -9.04
C THR A 7 3.10 -7.79 -9.12
N ILE A 8 4.16 -8.15 -8.39
CA ILE A 8 5.38 -7.35 -8.37
C ILE A 8 6.07 -7.29 -9.73
N GLN A 9 6.08 -8.39 -10.48
CA GLN A 9 6.69 -8.40 -11.81
C GLN A 9 5.93 -7.48 -12.76
N ARG A 10 4.60 -7.55 -12.72
CA ARG A 10 3.75 -6.66 -13.52
C ARG A 10 3.99 -5.19 -13.18
N LEU A 11 4.11 -4.88 -11.88
CA LEU A 11 4.32 -3.52 -11.41
C LEU A 11 5.69 -2.97 -11.81
N ARG A 12 6.73 -3.80 -11.80
CA ARG A 12 8.09 -3.36 -12.17
C ARG A 12 8.19 -2.92 -13.62
N ASP A 13 7.32 -3.43 -14.49
CA ASP A 13 7.31 -3.10 -15.90
C ASP A 13 6.55 -1.80 -16.22
N LEU A 14 5.87 -1.21 -15.23
CA LEU A 14 5.09 0.00 -15.43
C LEU A 14 5.95 1.26 -15.38
N PRO A 15 5.61 2.29 -16.19
CA PRO A 15 6.19 3.61 -16.00
C PRO A 15 5.88 4.14 -14.60
N ARG A 16 6.73 5.05 -14.09
CA ARG A 16 6.60 5.55 -12.72
C ARG A 16 5.20 6.08 -12.38
N SER A 17 4.61 6.85 -13.28
CA SER A 17 3.29 7.44 -13.02
C SER A 17 2.21 6.37 -12.89
N GLU A 18 2.25 5.36 -13.75
CA GLU A 18 1.31 4.25 -13.69
C GLU A 18 1.58 3.36 -12.47
N LEU A 19 2.84 3.17 -12.13
CA LEU A 19 3.22 2.41 -10.94
C LEU A 19 2.65 3.06 -9.67
N ALA A 20 2.81 4.38 -9.53
CA ALA A 20 2.29 5.10 -8.37
C ALA A 20 0.77 4.97 -8.26
N GLU A 21 0.05 5.08 -9.37
CA GLU A 21 -1.40 4.92 -9.40
C GLU A 21 -1.83 3.51 -8.99
N GLU A 22 -1.14 2.50 -9.48
CA GLU A 22 -1.45 1.11 -9.13
C GLU A 22 -1.16 0.82 -7.66
N ILE A 23 -0.04 1.31 -7.15
CA ILE A 23 0.31 1.17 -5.74
C ILE A 23 -0.73 1.87 -4.86
N GLU A 24 -1.13 3.08 -5.22
CA GLU A 24 -2.17 3.81 -4.50
C GLU A 24 -3.47 3.00 -4.45
N SER A 25 -3.88 2.46 -5.58
CA SER A 25 -5.09 1.65 -5.66
C SER A 25 -5.02 0.42 -4.75
N ILE A 26 -3.90 -0.29 -4.76
CA ILE A 26 -3.68 -1.46 -3.92
C ILE A 26 -3.71 -1.09 -2.44
N VAL A 27 -2.99 -0.04 -2.07
CA VAL A 27 -2.91 0.41 -0.68
C VAL A 27 -4.30 0.86 -0.18
N LEU A 28 -5.00 1.66 -0.98
CA LEU A 28 -6.34 2.13 -0.61
C LEU A 28 -7.31 0.96 -0.42
N GLU A 29 -7.24 -0.04 -1.28
CA GLU A 29 -8.09 -1.23 -1.15
C GLU A 29 -7.86 -1.93 0.19
N LYS A 30 -6.59 -2.10 0.59
CA LYS A 30 -6.25 -2.74 1.85
C LYS A 30 -6.76 -1.93 3.05
N PHE A 31 -6.55 -0.62 3.04
CA PHE A 31 -7.00 0.25 4.13
C PHE A 31 -8.53 0.31 4.22
N ARG A 32 -9.22 0.44 3.09
CA ARG A 32 -10.69 0.46 3.09
C ARG A 32 -11.27 -0.84 3.63
N ALA A 33 -10.70 -1.97 3.26
CA ALA A 33 -11.17 -3.26 3.75
C ALA A 33 -11.06 -3.37 5.27
N VAL A 34 -9.94 -2.93 5.83
CA VAL A 34 -9.72 -2.99 7.27
C VAL A 34 -10.56 -1.97 8.03
N LEU A 35 -10.75 -0.76 7.46
CA LEU A 35 -11.56 0.29 8.05
C LEU A 35 -13.06 0.11 7.78
N LEU A 36 -13.44 -0.94 7.05
CA LEU A 36 -14.82 -1.23 6.67
C LEU A 36 -15.45 -0.09 5.87
N MET A 37 -14.67 0.52 5.01
CA MET A 37 -15.13 1.60 4.15
C MET A 37 -15.62 1.06 2.81
N ASP A 38 -16.65 1.73 2.28
CA ASP A 38 -17.19 1.47 0.95
C ASP A 38 -16.23 1.96 -0.12
N GLU A 39 -16.28 1.39 -1.32
CA GLU A 39 -15.47 1.86 -2.45
C GLU A 39 -15.81 3.30 -2.84
N SER A 40 -17.03 3.73 -2.56
CA SER A 40 -17.50 5.10 -2.84
C SER A 40 -17.01 6.11 -1.82
N GLU A 41 -16.50 5.67 -0.67
CA GLU A 41 -16.00 6.56 0.36
C GLU A 41 -14.56 6.96 0.06
N ASP A 42 -14.27 8.25 0.18
CA ASP A 42 -12.91 8.75 -0.04
C ASP A 42 -12.08 8.59 1.23
N LEU A 43 -10.92 7.95 1.09
CA LEU A 43 -9.96 7.83 2.17
C LEU A 43 -8.97 9.00 2.04
N PRO A 44 -8.87 9.89 3.04
CA PRO A 44 -7.89 10.98 2.97
C PRO A 44 -6.46 10.43 2.92
N LEU A 45 -5.68 10.93 1.97
CA LEU A 45 -4.32 10.44 1.74
C LEU A 45 -3.28 11.11 2.63
N ASP A 46 -3.56 12.30 3.12
CA ASP A 46 -2.63 13.15 3.86
C ASP A 46 -2.96 13.29 5.34
N ILE A 47 -3.95 12.55 5.82
CA ILE A 47 -4.32 12.51 7.23
C ILE A 47 -3.79 11.21 7.83
N SER A 48 -3.31 11.28 9.08
CA SER A 48 -2.85 10.07 9.77
C SER A 48 -3.94 9.00 9.76
N TYR A 49 -3.60 7.81 9.30
CA TYR A 49 -4.58 6.71 9.30
C TYR A 49 -4.95 6.27 10.71
N PHE A 50 -4.13 6.57 11.72
CA PHE A 50 -4.53 6.37 13.11
C PHE A 50 -5.68 7.30 13.51
N ASP A 51 -5.69 8.52 12.98
CA ASP A 51 -6.80 9.47 13.19
C ASP A 51 -8.07 9.02 12.49
N LEU A 52 -7.94 8.16 11.48
CA LEU A 52 -9.08 7.58 10.76
C LEU A 52 -9.63 6.33 11.46
N GLY A 53 -9.03 5.92 12.57
CA GLY A 53 -9.51 4.80 13.36
C GLY A 53 -8.69 3.51 13.20
N LEU A 54 -7.58 3.54 12.48
CA LEU A 54 -6.74 2.37 12.33
C LEU A 54 -5.97 2.10 13.61
N THR A 55 -5.95 0.84 14.04
CA THR A 55 -5.15 0.40 15.19
C THR A 55 -3.80 -0.14 14.73
N SER A 56 -2.84 -0.23 15.67
CA SER A 56 -1.53 -0.82 15.37
C SER A 56 -1.64 -2.27 14.91
N LEU A 57 -2.57 -3.02 15.50
CA LEU A 57 -2.80 -4.41 15.10
C LEU A 57 -3.28 -4.49 13.64
N ARG A 58 -4.24 -3.66 13.28
CA ARG A 58 -4.77 -3.63 11.91
C ARG A 58 -3.72 -3.16 10.91
N LEU A 59 -2.89 -2.20 11.31
CA LEU A 59 -1.78 -1.75 10.48
C LEU A 59 -0.79 -2.89 10.21
N THR A 60 -0.50 -3.72 11.23
CA THR A 60 0.36 -4.89 11.06
C THR A 60 -0.22 -5.86 10.04
N GLU A 61 -1.54 -6.08 10.09
CA GLU A 61 -2.22 -6.94 9.11
C GLU A 61 -2.09 -6.39 7.69
N ILE A 62 -2.26 -5.08 7.53
CA ILE A 62 -2.09 -4.42 6.22
C ILE A 62 -0.65 -4.58 5.73
N ARG A 63 0.33 -4.35 6.60
CA ARG A 63 1.74 -4.50 6.26
C ARG A 63 2.04 -5.90 5.74
N GLN A 64 1.60 -6.92 6.47
CA GLN A 64 1.82 -8.31 6.07
C GLN A 64 1.18 -8.62 4.73
N SER A 65 -0.03 -8.14 4.52
CA SER A 65 -0.74 -8.33 3.26
C SER A 65 0.00 -7.69 2.08
N LEU A 66 0.50 -6.48 2.27
CA LEU A 66 1.26 -5.77 1.25
C LEU A 66 2.62 -6.43 0.98
N GLU A 67 3.30 -6.91 2.02
CA GLU A 67 4.58 -7.61 1.86
C GLU A 67 4.42 -8.88 1.04
N LEU A 68 3.35 -9.63 1.28
CA LEU A 68 3.08 -10.85 0.52
C LEU A 68 2.72 -10.53 -0.93
N LEU A 69 1.90 -9.53 -1.14
CA LEU A 69 1.44 -9.15 -2.48
C LEU A 69 2.56 -8.56 -3.33
N LEU A 70 3.40 -7.72 -2.74
CA LEU A 70 4.43 -6.98 -3.44
C LEU A 70 5.81 -7.64 -3.37
N ASP A 71 5.93 -8.75 -2.64
CA ASP A 71 7.17 -9.51 -2.49
C ASP A 71 8.34 -8.61 -2.04
N LEU A 72 8.09 -7.81 -1.02
CA LEU A 72 9.10 -6.93 -0.42
C LEU A 72 8.86 -6.81 1.08
N SER A 73 9.86 -6.27 1.79
CA SER A 73 9.74 -6.00 3.22
C SER A 73 9.48 -4.52 3.46
N ILE A 74 8.54 -4.22 4.34
CA ILE A 74 8.19 -2.86 4.70
C ILE A 74 8.71 -2.57 6.11
N ASN A 75 9.56 -1.55 6.23
CA ASN A 75 10.08 -1.15 7.52
C ASN A 75 8.96 -0.58 8.38
N VAL A 76 8.83 -1.13 9.59
CA VAL A 76 7.80 -0.71 10.54
C VAL A 76 7.88 0.79 10.84
N ASN A 77 9.11 1.33 10.92
CA ASN A 77 9.32 2.75 11.21
C ASN A 77 8.71 3.67 10.17
N VAL A 78 8.70 3.26 8.90
CA VAL A 78 8.07 4.02 7.83
C VAL A 78 6.58 4.19 8.10
N LEU A 79 5.93 3.12 8.57
CA LEU A 79 4.50 3.13 8.83
C LEU A 79 4.10 3.98 10.03
N PHE A 80 4.96 4.06 11.04
CA PHE A 80 4.65 4.77 12.28
C PHE A 80 5.15 6.22 12.30
N ASN A 81 6.27 6.52 11.63
CA ASN A 81 6.84 7.87 11.64
C ASN A 81 6.07 8.87 10.80
N GLU A 82 5.58 8.44 9.64
CA GLU A 82 4.74 9.25 8.79
C GLU A 82 3.51 8.45 8.41
N PRO A 83 2.50 8.41 9.29
CA PRO A 83 1.40 7.46 9.18
C PRO A 83 0.30 7.95 8.23
N THR A 84 0.65 8.26 6.99
CA THR A 84 -0.31 8.64 5.95
C THR A 84 -0.21 7.70 4.77
N VAL A 85 -1.34 7.51 4.07
CA VAL A 85 -1.38 6.69 2.88
C VAL A 85 -0.47 7.27 1.80
N ALA A 86 -0.45 8.60 1.66
CA ALA A 86 0.40 9.26 0.66
C ALA A 86 1.88 8.92 0.85
N HIS A 87 2.36 8.95 2.08
CA HIS A 87 3.76 8.61 2.36
C HIS A 87 4.06 7.14 2.07
N LEU A 88 3.14 6.26 2.46
CA LEU A 88 3.31 4.83 2.21
C LEU A 88 3.34 4.52 0.72
N VAL A 89 2.45 5.11 -0.05
CA VAL A 89 2.42 4.94 -1.51
C VAL A 89 3.75 5.39 -2.13
N ASP A 90 4.23 6.57 -1.73
CA ASP A 90 5.50 7.09 -2.24
C ASP A 90 6.67 6.18 -1.89
N HIS A 91 6.73 5.72 -0.65
CA HIS A 91 7.78 4.80 -0.20
C HIS A 91 7.77 3.49 -0.99
N LEU A 92 6.61 2.88 -1.15
CA LEU A 92 6.49 1.62 -1.89
C LEU A 92 6.84 1.79 -3.36
N THR A 93 6.43 2.90 -3.95
CA THR A 93 6.76 3.20 -5.35
C THR A 93 8.28 3.28 -5.54
N GLN A 94 8.96 3.97 -4.65
CA GLN A 94 10.42 4.08 -4.70
C GLN A 94 11.10 2.73 -4.50
N GLU A 95 10.63 1.94 -3.54
CA GLU A 95 11.20 0.62 -3.27
C GLU A 95 11.07 -0.31 -4.48
N ILE A 96 9.94 -0.30 -5.14
CA ILE A 96 9.71 -1.14 -6.32
C ILE A 96 10.58 -0.69 -7.48
N GLN A 97 10.73 0.62 -7.68
CA GLN A 97 11.57 1.15 -8.76
C GLN A 97 13.05 0.84 -8.59
N HIS A 98 13.52 0.80 -7.36
CA HIS A 98 14.94 0.61 -7.05
C HIS A 98 15.29 -0.84 -6.66
N ALA A 99 14.34 -1.73 -6.77
CA ALA A 99 14.55 -3.14 -6.46
C ALA A 99 15.23 -3.90 -7.59
#